data_1bf652e6d8d5e68713ca8c22cf9d6496
#
_entry.id   1bf652e6d8d5e68713ca8c22cf9d6496
#
_cell.length_a   1.000
_cell.length_b   1.000
_cell.length_c   1.000
_cell.angle_alpha   90.00
_cell.angle_beta   90.00
_cell.angle_gamma   90.00
#
_symmetry.space_group_name_H-M   'P 1'
#
loop_
_entity.id
_entity.type
_entity.pdbx_description
1 polymer ?
#
loop_
_entity_poly.entity_id
_entity_poly.type
_entity_poly.pdbx_seq_one_letter_code
_entity_poly.pdbx_strand_id
1 'polypeptide(L)'
;MHANLRWWLPYRFLAGLHFWYPIFFLYFLARLPLVQVLQLEAIYYACVVLLEVPSGWFSDRIGRRPTLLISKAAHVVSALLFAASGEGDFVLLAAAQLFLAAGFAFTSGTDAAFLHDTLQSSAGERYERLEARSSRLGFLASAMAAALGGVCWVVDPRLAYLLTAASSLAAFVLLLKMVEPPRSVRAAAPLKQLKRCLHDMRDAAVWRLVAWWAGMIVLWHIPWEYLQPALKDLSGDAFVGVTAGVHWTFAMLLAAWAAGLGPWLRSRFGLSGTLLFSTLFVTILNASLWLAVHHQIMTVVAVALALGRSMPRAAANAPHRAALLSRIGEDRKATMLSLQSLLGRGLFSLTLLLLAVWPDRQDQLAVATGLSLVFLLLAVRFLGRASHLTRVGAERGKSLPQ
;
A
#
# COMPACT_ATOMS: atom_id res chain seq x y z
N MET A 1 -6.54 5.09 -25.74
CA MET A 1 -6.46 6.09 -24.64
C MET A 1 -7.81 6.34 -23.96
N HIS A 2 -8.86 6.77 -24.67
CA HIS A 2 -10.19 7.01 -24.06
C HIS A 2 -10.81 5.79 -23.37
N ALA A 3 -10.68 4.60 -23.94
CA ALA A 3 -11.21 3.37 -23.35
C ALA A 3 -10.60 3.07 -21.97
N ASN A 4 -9.27 3.19 -21.80
CA ASN A 4 -8.61 2.94 -20.52
C ASN A 4 -9.10 3.89 -19.43
N LEU A 5 -9.19 5.20 -19.71
CA LEU A 5 -9.63 6.20 -18.75
C LEU A 5 -11.09 6.02 -18.32
N ARG A 6 -11.97 5.55 -19.26
CA ARG A 6 -13.37 5.25 -18.95
C ARG A 6 -13.51 4.12 -17.91
N TRP A 7 -12.70 3.07 -18.05
CA TRP A 7 -12.81 1.88 -17.20
C TRP A 7 -11.88 1.91 -15.98
N TRP A 8 -10.93 2.84 -15.92
CA TRP A 8 -9.92 2.90 -14.86
C TRP A 8 -10.51 3.07 -13.47
N LEU A 9 -11.36 4.06 -13.26
CA LEU A 9 -11.95 4.33 -11.95
C LEU A 9 -12.89 3.20 -11.48
N PRO A 10 -13.81 2.65 -12.32
CA PRO A 10 -14.56 1.44 -11.97
C PRO A 10 -13.67 0.24 -11.62
N TYR A 11 -12.60 0.01 -12.39
CA TYR A 11 -11.61 -1.03 -12.07
C TYR A 11 -10.97 -0.80 -10.72
N ARG A 12 -10.51 0.41 -10.42
CA ARG A 12 -9.87 0.75 -9.14
C ARG A 12 -10.80 0.56 -7.95
N PHE A 13 -12.08 0.87 -8.12
CA PHE A 13 -13.10 0.62 -7.11
C PHE A 13 -13.27 -0.88 -6.85
N LEU A 14 -13.54 -1.67 -7.88
CA LEU A 14 -13.70 -3.12 -7.74
C LEU A 14 -12.44 -3.81 -7.20
N ALA A 15 -11.26 -3.38 -7.65
CA ALA A 15 -9.99 -3.90 -7.18
C ALA A 15 -9.67 -3.53 -5.72
N GLY A 16 -10.36 -2.54 -5.14
CA GLY A 16 -10.26 -2.15 -3.73
C GLY A 16 -11.20 -2.91 -2.79
N LEU A 17 -12.14 -3.71 -3.32
CA LEU A 17 -13.14 -4.45 -2.54
C LEU A 17 -12.55 -5.75 -1.97
N HIS A 18 -11.80 -5.62 -0.88
CA HIS A 18 -11.26 -6.74 -0.11
C HIS A 18 -12.05 -6.91 1.19
N PHE A 19 -13.12 -7.70 1.15
CA PHE A 19 -14.05 -7.87 2.28
C PHE A 19 -13.41 -8.61 3.47
N TRP A 20 -12.37 -9.41 3.24
CA TRP A 20 -11.67 -10.19 4.25
C TRP A 20 -10.69 -9.39 5.14
N TYR A 21 -10.29 -8.17 4.76
CA TYR A 21 -9.29 -7.39 5.49
C TYR A 21 -9.54 -7.26 7.01
N PRO A 22 -10.77 -6.96 7.49
CA PRO A 22 -10.98 -6.79 8.92
C PRO A 22 -10.96 -8.12 9.70
N ILE A 23 -11.14 -9.27 9.04
CA ILE A 23 -11.39 -10.56 9.70
C ILE A 23 -10.34 -11.63 9.40
N PHE A 24 -9.31 -11.36 8.58
CA PHE A 24 -8.41 -12.41 8.07
C PHE A 24 -7.70 -13.18 9.18
N PHE A 25 -7.16 -12.48 10.16
CA PHE A 25 -6.44 -13.10 11.27
C PHE A 25 -7.37 -13.95 12.15
N LEU A 26 -8.56 -13.46 12.41
CA LEU A 26 -9.61 -14.19 13.13
C LEU A 26 -10.03 -15.46 12.35
N TYR A 27 -10.15 -15.32 11.03
CA TYR A 27 -10.48 -16.44 10.14
C TYR A 27 -9.47 -17.57 10.22
N PHE A 28 -8.17 -17.23 10.29
CA PHE A 28 -7.10 -18.22 10.45
C PHE A 28 -7.11 -18.84 11.84
N LEU A 29 -7.24 -18.03 12.90
CA LEU A 29 -7.33 -18.53 14.28
C LEU A 29 -8.52 -19.44 14.54
N ALA A 30 -9.63 -19.25 13.83
CA ALA A 30 -10.79 -20.13 13.91
C ALA A 30 -10.55 -21.52 13.27
N ARG A 31 -9.46 -21.69 12.50
CA ARG A 31 -9.14 -22.93 11.76
C ARG A 31 -7.84 -23.61 12.15
N LEU A 32 -6.89 -22.83 12.64
CA LEU A 32 -5.51 -23.29 12.90
C LEU A 32 -5.02 -22.80 14.27
N PRO A 33 -4.12 -23.57 14.91
CA PRO A 33 -3.37 -23.11 16.06
C PRO A 33 -2.53 -21.86 15.71
N LEU A 34 -2.32 -20.96 16.68
CA LEU A 34 -1.58 -19.70 16.51
C LEU A 34 -0.23 -19.88 15.81
N VAL A 35 0.53 -20.93 16.16
CA VAL A 35 1.84 -21.21 15.52
C VAL A 35 1.70 -21.38 14.01
N GLN A 36 0.68 -22.12 13.56
CA GLN A 36 0.42 -22.31 12.13
C GLN A 36 -0.09 -21.02 11.45
N VAL A 37 -0.86 -20.19 12.15
CA VAL A 37 -1.27 -18.86 11.65
C VAL A 37 -0.04 -17.98 11.39
N LEU A 38 0.90 -17.96 12.34
CA LEU A 38 2.15 -17.21 12.16
C LEU A 38 3.01 -17.76 11.01
N GLN A 39 3.01 -19.08 10.80
CA GLN A 39 3.66 -19.70 9.65
C GLN A 39 3.00 -19.28 8.31
N LEU A 40 1.66 -19.19 8.26
CA LEU A 40 0.95 -18.68 7.07
C LEU A 40 1.33 -17.24 6.75
N GLU A 41 1.41 -16.36 7.75
CA GLU A 41 1.86 -14.98 7.58
C GLU A 41 3.32 -14.93 7.08
N ALA A 42 4.19 -15.76 7.63
CA ALA A 42 5.59 -15.86 7.17
C ALA A 42 5.66 -16.30 5.69
N ILE A 43 4.85 -17.29 5.27
CA ILE A 43 4.75 -17.72 3.87
C ILE A 43 4.30 -16.56 2.98
N TYR A 44 3.25 -15.83 3.39
CA TYR A 44 2.76 -14.67 2.63
C TYR A 44 3.86 -13.63 2.41
N TYR A 45 4.51 -13.18 3.49
CA TYR A 45 5.57 -12.16 3.39
C TYR A 45 6.78 -12.63 2.59
N ALA A 46 7.21 -13.88 2.77
CA ALA A 46 8.28 -14.46 1.97
C ALA A 46 7.94 -14.48 0.48
N CYS A 47 6.73 -14.91 0.11
CA CYS A 47 6.26 -14.92 -1.27
C CYS A 47 6.16 -13.50 -1.85
N VAL A 48 5.67 -12.52 -1.07
CA VAL A 48 5.63 -11.12 -1.52
C VAL A 48 7.04 -10.62 -1.82
N VAL A 49 8.00 -10.82 -0.91
CA VAL A 49 9.40 -10.40 -1.09
C VAL A 49 10.02 -11.03 -2.34
N LEU A 50 9.80 -12.33 -2.54
CA LEU A 50 10.33 -13.06 -3.69
C LEU A 50 9.71 -12.61 -5.02
N LEU A 51 8.43 -12.26 -5.03
CA LEU A 51 7.69 -11.90 -6.25
C LEU A 51 7.72 -10.40 -6.57
N GLU A 52 8.06 -9.53 -5.64
CA GLU A 52 7.94 -8.07 -5.80
C GLU A 52 8.77 -7.54 -7.00
N VAL A 53 10.07 -7.87 -7.06
CA VAL A 53 10.93 -7.41 -8.16
C VAL A 53 10.68 -8.18 -9.47
N PRO A 54 10.52 -9.51 -9.46
CA PRO A 54 10.14 -10.24 -10.67
C PRO A 54 8.84 -9.77 -11.30
N SER A 55 7.80 -9.47 -10.51
CA SER A 55 6.51 -8.99 -11.04
C SER A 55 6.63 -7.60 -11.69
N GLY A 56 7.42 -6.70 -11.07
CA GLY A 56 7.72 -5.39 -11.65
C GLY A 56 8.45 -5.49 -12.99
N TRP A 57 9.48 -6.35 -13.05
CA TRP A 57 10.17 -6.63 -14.31
C TRP A 57 9.23 -7.25 -15.36
N PHE A 58 8.39 -8.20 -14.96
CA PHE A 58 7.40 -8.83 -15.84
C PHE A 58 6.47 -7.77 -16.45
N SER A 59 5.99 -6.84 -15.62
CA SER A 59 5.16 -5.71 -16.05
C SER A 59 5.88 -4.81 -17.07
N ASP A 60 7.14 -4.49 -16.82
CA ASP A 60 7.95 -3.66 -17.70
C ASP A 60 8.32 -4.38 -19.01
N ARG A 61 8.42 -5.71 -19.01
CA ARG A 61 8.82 -6.53 -20.17
C ARG A 61 7.62 -6.98 -21.01
N ILE A 62 6.65 -7.61 -20.38
CA ILE A 62 5.52 -8.29 -21.04
C ILE A 62 4.39 -7.30 -21.30
N GLY A 63 4.02 -6.49 -20.30
CA GLY A 63 2.96 -5.50 -20.41
C GLY A 63 2.27 -5.21 -19.10
N ARG A 64 1.71 -4.01 -18.99
CA ARG A 64 0.97 -3.57 -17.79
C ARG A 64 -0.35 -4.33 -17.64
N ARG A 65 -1.11 -4.37 -18.74
CA ARG A 65 -2.43 -5.05 -18.76
C ARG A 65 -2.34 -6.55 -18.50
N PRO A 66 -1.47 -7.34 -19.16
CA PRO A 66 -1.29 -8.76 -18.84
C PRO A 66 -0.92 -8.99 -17.37
N THR A 67 -0.06 -8.16 -16.82
CA THR A 67 0.37 -8.23 -15.41
C THR A 67 -0.80 -8.01 -14.45
N LEU A 68 -1.64 -7.00 -14.71
CA LEU A 68 -2.85 -6.74 -13.92
C LEU A 68 -3.88 -7.86 -14.05
N LEU A 69 -4.02 -8.47 -15.24
CA LEU A 69 -4.89 -9.65 -15.43
C LEU A 69 -4.41 -10.83 -14.59
N ILE A 70 -3.11 -11.14 -14.61
CA ILE A 70 -2.53 -12.21 -13.75
C ILE A 70 -2.79 -11.89 -12.28
N SER A 71 -2.59 -10.64 -11.86
CA SER A 71 -2.89 -10.20 -10.49
C SER A 71 -4.34 -10.50 -10.10
N LYS A 72 -5.31 -10.12 -10.93
CA LYS A 72 -6.72 -10.32 -10.58
C LYS A 72 -7.13 -11.79 -10.62
N ALA A 73 -6.59 -12.58 -11.55
CA ALA A 73 -6.76 -14.03 -11.56
C ALA A 73 -6.22 -14.68 -10.28
N ALA A 74 -5.02 -14.27 -9.84
CA ALA A 74 -4.42 -14.75 -8.59
C ALA A 74 -5.28 -14.40 -7.38
N HIS A 75 -5.84 -13.17 -7.30
CA HIS A 75 -6.77 -12.80 -6.22
C HIS A 75 -8.05 -13.64 -6.24
N VAL A 76 -8.62 -13.97 -7.41
CA VAL A 76 -9.79 -14.84 -7.52
C VAL A 76 -9.46 -16.22 -6.98
N VAL A 77 -8.37 -16.84 -7.45
CA VAL A 77 -7.93 -18.16 -7.00
C VAL A 77 -7.68 -18.17 -5.49
N SER A 78 -6.93 -17.20 -4.98
CA SER A 78 -6.68 -17.06 -3.55
C SER A 78 -7.96 -17.00 -2.72
N ALA A 79 -8.89 -16.14 -3.11
CA ALA A 79 -10.14 -15.95 -2.37
C ALA A 79 -11.02 -17.22 -2.39
N LEU A 80 -11.06 -17.94 -3.51
CA LEU A 80 -11.78 -19.22 -3.60
C LEU A 80 -11.13 -20.32 -2.74
N LEU A 81 -9.79 -20.39 -2.71
CA LEU A 81 -9.07 -21.34 -1.85
C LEU A 81 -9.31 -21.05 -0.37
N PHE A 82 -9.29 -19.76 0.04
CA PHE A 82 -9.66 -19.38 1.40
C PHE A 82 -11.10 -19.77 1.73
N ALA A 83 -12.07 -19.48 0.85
CA ALA A 83 -13.46 -19.82 1.08
C ALA A 83 -13.69 -21.35 1.15
N ALA A 84 -12.92 -22.13 0.42
CA ALA A 84 -12.99 -23.61 0.42
C ALA A 84 -12.32 -24.25 1.65
N SER A 85 -11.45 -23.52 2.39
CA SER A 85 -10.70 -24.09 3.51
C SER A 85 -11.58 -24.46 4.69
N GLY A 86 -11.30 -25.63 5.27
CA GLY A 86 -11.90 -26.13 6.51
C GLY A 86 -10.99 -25.96 7.72
N GLU A 87 -11.37 -26.57 8.83
CA GLU A 87 -10.53 -26.68 10.03
C GLU A 87 -9.32 -27.59 9.74
N GLY A 88 -8.14 -27.15 10.18
CA GLY A 88 -6.88 -27.89 10.00
C GLY A 88 -6.28 -27.83 8.58
N ASP A 89 -6.89 -27.17 7.61
CA ASP A 89 -6.44 -27.15 6.21
C ASP A 89 -5.24 -26.21 5.98
N PHE A 90 -4.14 -26.43 6.68
CA PHE A 90 -2.93 -25.61 6.57
C PHE A 90 -2.41 -25.49 5.12
N VAL A 91 -2.38 -26.61 4.38
CA VAL A 91 -1.83 -26.65 3.01
C VAL A 91 -2.67 -25.81 2.06
N LEU A 92 -4.01 -25.90 2.16
CA LEU A 92 -4.91 -25.12 1.34
C LEU A 92 -4.81 -23.62 1.64
N LEU A 93 -4.72 -23.28 2.93
CA LEU A 93 -4.53 -21.90 3.38
C LEU A 93 -3.16 -21.35 2.94
N ALA A 94 -2.09 -22.15 2.98
CA ALA A 94 -0.76 -21.77 2.49
C ALA A 94 -0.78 -21.54 0.96
N ALA A 95 -1.45 -22.40 0.19
CA ALA A 95 -1.65 -22.19 -1.24
C ALA A 95 -2.44 -20.89 -1.51
N ALA A 96 -3.49 -20.61 -0.72
CA ALA A 96 -4.25 -19.37 -0.82
C ALA A 96 -3.37 -18.14 -0.55
N GLN A 97 -2.49 -18.20 0.47
CA GLN A 97 -1.52 -17.12 0.77
C GLN A 97 -0.51 -16.90 -0.37
N LEU A 98 -0.03 -17.97 -1.02
CA LEU A 98 0.85 -17.84 -2.19
C LEU A 98 0.18 -17.05 -3.33
N PHE A 99 -1.07 -17.40 -3.68
CA PHE A 99 -1.84 -16.69 -4.71
C PHE A 99 -2.18 -15.26 -4.27
N LEU A 100 -2.45 -15.02 -2.98
CA LEU A 100 -2.68 -13.69 -2.44
C LEU A 100 -1.44 -12.80 -2.60
N ALA A 101 -0.28 -13.33 -2.23
CA ALA A 101 1.01 -12.66 -2.39
C ALA A 101 1.30 -12.33 -3.85
N ALA A 102 1.06 -13.29 -4.76
CA ALA A 102 1.19 -13.05 -6.20
C ALA A 102 0.24 -11.95 -6.66
N GLY A 103 -1.03 -11.98 -6.27
CA GLY A 103 -2.01 -10.95 -6.59
C GLY A 103 -1.54 -9.54 -6.22
N PHE A 104 -1.01 -9.35 -5.02
CA PHE A 104 -0.49 -8.07 -4.57
C PHE A 104 0.83 -7.69 -5.23
N ALA A 105 1.78 -8.61 -5.38
CA ALA A 105 3.05 -8.34 -6.02
C ALA A 105 2.88 -7.91 -7.49
N PHE A 106 2.01 -8.60 -8.25
CA PHE A 106 1.74 -8.25 -9.66
C PHE A 106 0.92 -6.96 -9.82
N THR A 107 0.19 -6.50 -8.81
CA THR A 107 -0.44 -5.17 -8.80
C THR A 107 0.56 -4.08 -8.43
N SER A 108 1.51 -4.38 -7.53
CA SER A 108 2.43 -3.41 -6.96
C SER A 108 3.23 -2.68 -8.05
N GLY A 109 3.09 -1.35 -8.08
CA GLY A 109 3.73 -0.51 -9.09
C GLY A 109 3.13 -0.59 -10.49
N THR A 110 2.55 -1.74 -10.89
CA THR A 110 1.98 -1.94 -12.23
C THR A 110 0.76 -1.05 -12.46
N ASP A 111 -0.10 -0.88 -11.46
CA ASP A 111 -1.28 -0.02 -11.53
C ASP A 111 -0.91 1.44 -11.78
N ALA A 112 0.07 1.97 -11.06
CA ALA A 112 0.56 3.31 -11.22
C ALA A 112 1.25 3.51 -12.58
N ALA A 113 2.04 2.53 -13.01
CA ALA A 113 2.71 2.55 -14.31
C ALA A 113 1.69 2.46 -15.45
N PHE A 114 0.64 1.61 -15.35
CA PHE A 114 -0.43 1.54 -16.35
C PHE A 114 -1.13 2.89 -16.53
N LEU A 115 -1.51 3.54 -15.42
CA LEU A 115 -2.15 4.85 -15.49
C LEU A 115 -1.23 5.91 -16.07
N HIS A 116 0.04 5.93 -15.64
CA HIS A 116 1.02 6.88 -16.14
C HIS A 116 1.26 6.70 -17.65
N ASP A 117 1.47 5.46 -18.10
CA ASP A 117 1.72 5.15 -19.51
C ASP A 117 0.47 5.43 -20.37
N THR A 118 -0.75 5.25 -19.82
CA THR A 118 -2.00 5.62 -20.50
C THR A 118 -2.12 7.13 -20.75
N LEU A 119 -1.60 7.96 -19.84
CA LEU A 119 -1.67 9.43 -19.95
C LEU A 119 -0.55 10.03 -20.80
N GLN A 120 0.54 9.31 -21.06
CA GLN A 120 1.69 9.72 -21.87
C GLN A 120 2.25 11.12 -21.52
N SER A 121 2.46 11.99 -22.54
CA SER A 121 3.03 13.33 -22.38
C SER A 121 2.19 14.29 -21.54
N SER A 122 0.90 13.99 -21.31
CA SER A 122 0.02 14.78 -20.44
C SER A 122 0.06 14.32 -18.96
N ALA A 123 1.11 13.56 -18.57
CA ALA A 123 1.14 12.85 -17.29
C ALA A 123 1.17 13.79 -16.07
N GLY A 124 1.95 14.84 -16.02
CA GLY A 124 2.15 15.75 -14.89
C GLY A 124 0.99 15.87 -13.90
N GLU A 125 0.37 17.05 -13.83
CA GLU A 125 -0.75 17.30 -12.90
C GLU A 125 -1.99 16.45 -13.17
N ARG A 126 -2.22 16.04 -14.43
CA ARG A 126 -3.37 15.19 -14.79
C ARG A 126 -3.21 13.79 -14.20
N TYR A 127 -2.00 13.22 -14.21
CA TYR A 127 -1.69 11.95 -13.55
C TYR A 127 -1.96 12.06 -12.04
N GLU A 128 -1.41 13.08 -11.39
CA GLU A 128 -1.55 13.25 -9.95
C GLU A 128 -3.01 13.36 -9.51
N ARG A 129 -3.81 14.16 -10.22
CA ARG A 129 -5.26 14.30 -9.96
C ARG A 129 -6.00 12.97 -10.14
N LEU A 130 -5.69 12.22 -11.20
CA LEU A 130 -6.36 10.95 -11.47
C LEU A 130 -5.90 9.85 -10.52
N GLU A 131 -4.63 9.82 -10.14
CA GLU A 131 -4.10 8.89 -9.12
C GLU A 131 -4.70 9.19 -7.73
N ALA A 132 -4.86 10.46 -7.36
CA ALA A 132 -5.55 10.85 -6.13
C ALA A 132 -7.01 10.39 -6.11
N ARG A 133 -7.73 10.57 -7.25
CA ARG A 133 -9.11 10.06 -7.41
C ARG A 133 -9.17 8.54 -7.32
N SER A 134 -8.22 7.85 -7.96
CA SER A 134 -8.11 6.38 -7.93
C SER A 134 -7.88 5.87 -6.52
N SER A 135 -6.94 6.49 -5.80
CA SER A 135 -6.64 6.16 -4.40
C SER A 135 -7.85 6.42 -3.50
N ARG A 136 -8.53 7.57 -3.67
CA ARG A 136 -9.75 7.89 -2.93
C ARG A 136 -10.83 6.82 -3.13
N LEU A 137 -11.10 6.42 -4.37
CA LEU A 137 -12.08 5.36 -4.68
C LEU A 137 -11.66 4.02 -4.12
N GLY A 138 -10.38 3.66 -4.18
CA GLY A 138 -9.86 2.45 -3.57
C GLY A 138 -10.08 2.42 -2.04
N PHE A 139 -9.86 3.53 -1.36
CA PHE A 139 -10.14 3.64 0.08
C PHE A 139 -11.65 3.60 0.40
N LEU A 140 -12.50 4.23 -0.42
CA LEU A 140 -13.97 4.14 -0.27
C LEU A 140 -14.46 2.71 -0.48
N ALA A 141 -13.93 2.01 -1.50
CA ALA A 141 -14.21 0.60 -1.72
C ALA A 141 -13.79 -0.26 -0.53
N SER A 142 -12.58 -0.02 0.00
CA SER A 142 -12.08 -0.73 1.19
C SER A 142 -12.92 -0.44 2.44
N ALA A 143 -13.43 0.78 2.62
CA ALA A 143 -14.34 1.12 3.70
C ALA A 143 -15.67 0.34 3.60
N MET A 144 -16.27 0.33 2.42
CA MET A 144 -17.51 -0.42 2.17
C MET A 144 -17.29 -1.92 2.36
N ALA A 145 -16.20 -2.45 1.81
CA ALA A 145 -15.84 -3.86 1.95
C ALA A 145 -15.60 -4.26 3.42
N ALA A 146 -14.99 -3.37 4.21
CA ALA A 146 -14.75 -3.63 5.63
C ALA A 146 -16.04 -3.66 6.46
N ALA A 147 -16.97 -2.74 6.20
CA ALA A 147 -18.27 -2.74 6.86
C ALA A 147 -19.02 -4.06 6.61
N LEU A 148 -19.09 -4.47 5.34
CA LEU A 148 -19.73 -5.75 4.96
C LEU A 148 -18.93 -6.97 5.44
N GLY A 149 -17.60 -6.92 5.43
CA GLY A 149 -16.74 -7.97 5.95
C GLY A 149 -16.93 -8.25 7.43
N GLY A 150 -17.14 -7.19 8.24
CA GLY A 150 -17.51 -7.32 9.64
C GLY A 150 -18.87 -8.02 9.82
N VAL A 151 -19.85 -7.73 8.96
CA VAL A 151 -21.14 -8.45 8.95
C VAL A 151 -20.98 -9.90 8.52
N CYS A 152 -20.16 -10.16 7.50
CA CYS A 152 -19.85 -11.54 7.06
C CYS A 152 -19.29 -12.40 8.20
N TRP A 153 -18.53 -11.82 9.14
CA TRP A 153 -18.02 -12.55 10.31
C TRP A 153 -19.14 -13.20 11.13
N VAL A 154 -20.25 -12.49 11.30
CA VAL A 154 -21.39 -12.97 12.10
C VAL A 154 -22.26 -13.98 11.35
N VAL A 155 -22.40 -13.83 10.03
CA VAL A 155 -23.26 -14.66 9.19
C VAL A 155 -22.52 -15.94 8.75
N ASP A 156 -21.48 -15.79 7.99
CA ASP A 156 -20.52 -16.80 7.55
C ASP A 156 -19.23 -16.11 7.05
N PRO A 157 -18.11 -16.30 7.73
CA PRO A 157 -16.83 -15.67 7.36
C PRO A 157 -16.36 -16.00 5.93
N ARG A 158 -16.78 -17.12 5.34
CA ARG A 158 -16.46 -17.50 3.95
C ARG A 158 -17.04 -16.51 2.95
N LEU A 159 -18.18 -15.87 3.27
CA LEU A 159 -18.82 -14.88 2.40
C LEU A 159 -17.89 -13.71 2.08
N ALA A 160 -17.05 -13.27 3.03
CA ALA A 160 -16.09 -12.21 2.79
C ALA A 160 -15.08 -12.56 1.69
N TYR A 161 -14.65 -13.80 1.63
CA TYR A 161 -13.76 -14.29 0.57
C TYR A 161 -14.49 -14.48 -0.75
N LEU A 162 -15.71 -15.03 -0.75
CA LEU A 162 -16.53 -15.17 -1.96
C LEU A 162 -16.87 -13.82 -2.60
N LEU A 163 -17.23 -12.81 -1.79
CA LEU A 163 -17.46 -11.45 -2.26
C LEU A 163 -16.18 -10.82 -2.84
N THR A 164 -15.01 -11.12 -2.25
CA THR A 164 -13.71 -10.68 -2.76
C THR A 164 -13.38 -11.39 -4.08
N ALA A 165 -13.70 -12.69 -4.23
CA ALA A 165 -13.53 -13.39 -5.49
C ALA A 165 -14.41 -12.78 -6.59
N ALA A 166 -15.69 -12.51 -6.30
CA ALA A 166 -16.63 -11.89 -7.23
C ALA A 166 -16.18 -10.49 -7.67
N SER A 167 -15.74 -9.63 -6.73
CA SER A 167 -15.23 -8.29 -7.05
C SER A 167 -13.92 -8.34 -7.86
N SER A 168 -13.02 -9.27 -7.54
CA SER A 168 -11.76 -9.46 -8.28
C SER A 168 -12.03 -10.00 -9.69
N LEU A 169 -13.00 -10.88 -9.86
CA LEU A 169 -13.45 -11.37 -11.18
C LEU A 169 -14.07 -10.22 -12.00
N ALA A 170 -14.91 -9.41 -11.39
CA ALA A 170 -15.47 -8.22 -12.06
C ALA A 170 -14.36 -7.24 -12.48
N ALA A 171 -13.36 -7.01 -11.62
CA ALA A 171 -12.18 -6.20 -11.97
C ALA A 171 -11.37 -6.82 -13.12
N PHE A 172 -11.21 -8.15 -13.15
CA PHE A 172 -10.57 -8.86 -14.25
C PHE A 172 -11.34 -8.64 -15.58
N VAL A 173 -12.66 -8.78 -15.57
CA VAL A 173 -13.50 -8.53 -16.75
C VAL A 173 -13.39 -7.09 -17.25
N LEU A 174 -13.29 -6.09 -16.34
CA LEU A 174 -13.04 -4.70 -16.76
C LEU A 174 -11.67 -4.53 -17.40
N LEU A 175 -10.64 -5.21 -16.93
CA LEU A 175 -9.32 -5.18 -17.55
C LEU A 175 -9.31 -5.76 -18.97
N LEU A 176 -10.20 -6.73 -19.28
CA LEU A 176 -10.35 -7.26 -20.65
C LEU A 176 -10.85 -6.17 -21.63
N LYS A 177 -11.61 -5.17 -21.14
CA LYS A 177 -12.10 -4.04 -21.94
C LYS A 177 -11.07 -2.92 -22.12
N MET A 178 -9.94 -2.97 -21.40
CA MET A 178 -8.85 -2.02 -21.52
C MET A 178 -7.84 -2.47 -22.58
N VAL A 179 -7.02 -1.55 -23.04
CA VAL A 179 -5.97 -1.78 -24.04
C VAL A 179 -4.61 -1.59 -23.38
N GLU A 180 -3.61 -2.37 -23.78
CA GLU A 180 -2.23 -2.16 -23.33
C GLU A 180 -1.77 -0.73 -23.69
N PRO A 181 -1.26 0.06 -22.73
CA PRO A 181 -0.73 1.38 -23.05
C PRO A 181 0.45 1.29 -24.00
N PRO A 182 0.55 2.19 -25.00
CA PRO A 182 1.69 2.22 -25.90
C PRO A 182 2.97 2.53 -25.13
N ARG A 183 4.05 1.81 -25.46
CA ARG A 183 5.38 1.98 -24.88
C ARG A 183 6.42 1.99 -25.99
N SER A 184 7.33 2.94 -25.96
CA SER A 184 8.41 3.07 -26.93
C SER A 184 9.55 2.06 -26.66
N VAL A 185 9.76 1.69 -25.40
CA VAL A 185 10.87 0.84 -24.97
C VAL A 185 10.39 -0.28 -24.05
N ARG A 186 10.91 -1.50 -24.23
CA ARG A 186 10.67 -2.64 -23.35
C ARG A 186 11.82 -2.82 -22.38
N ALA A 187 11.52 -3.41 -21.20
CA ALA A 187 12.52 -3.74 -20.20
C ALA A 187 13.64 -4.63 -20.75
N ALA A 188 14.84 -4.41 -20.26
CA ALA A 188 16.00 -5.27 -20.49
C ALA A 188 15.85 -6.62 -19.76
N ALA A 189 16.85 -7.50 -19.87
CA ALA A 189 16.93 -8.72 -19.05
C ALA A 189 16.87 -8.38 -17.54
N PRO A 190 16.34 -9.27 -16.65
CA PRO A 190 16.01 -8.94 -15.26
C PRO A 190 17.17 -8.28 -14.48
N LEU A 191 18.36 -8.89 -14.53
CA LEU A 191 19.52 -8.38 -13.81
C LEU A 191 19.99 -7.02 -14.37
N LYS A 192 19.94 -6.83 -15.69
CA LYS A 192 20.28 -5.55 -16.34
C LYS A 192 19.25 -4.48 -15.96
N GLN A 193 17.97 -4.85 -15.87
CA GLN A 193 16.90 -3.96 -15.45
C GLN A 193 17.08 -3.50 -14.00
N LEU A 194 17.36 -4.44 -13.09
CA LEU A 194 17.66 -4.13 -11.69
C LEU A 194 18.87 -3.20 -11.56
N LYS A 195 19.96 -3.49 -12.28
CA LYS A 195 21.15 -2.61 -12.30
C LYS A 195 20.83 -1.19 -12.78
N ARG A 196 19.95 -1.04 -13.77
CA ARG A 196 19.49 0.27 -14.25
C ARG A 196 18.68 1.01 -13.17
N CYS A 197 17.77 0.33 -12.49
CA CYS A 197 17.03 0.93 -11.37
C CYS A 197 17.96 1.36 -10.24
N LEU A 198 18.95 0.54 -9.87
CA LEU A 198 19.96 0.89 -8.88
C LEU A 198 20.84 2.06 -9.34
N HIS A 199 21.10 2.16 -10.65
CA HIS A 199 21.81 3.31 -11.22
C HIS A 199 20.98 4.60 -11.13
N ASP A 200 19.66 4.54 -11.43
CA ASP A 200 18.75 5.69 -11.28
C ASP A 200 18.68 6.18 -9.82
N MET A 201 18.80 5.26 -8.86
CA MET A 201 18.86 5.62 -7.44
C MET A 201 20.14 6.35 -7.01
N ARG A 202 21.16 6.48 -7.91
CA ARG A 202 22.31 7.38 -7.69
C ARG A 202 21.92 8.85 -7.87
N ASP A 203 20.84 9.13 -8.61
CA ASP A 203 20.26 10.48 -8.61
C ASP A 203 19.71 10.79 -7.21
N ALA A 204 20.20 11.88 -6.63
CA ALA A 204 19.83 12.27 -5.28
C ALA A 204 18.32 12.55 -5.12
N ALA A 205 17.63 12.99 -6.17
CA ALA A 205 16.18 13.22 -6.14
C ALA A 205 15.41 11.90 -6.13
N VAL A 206 15.81 10.93 -6.96
CA VAL A 206 15.21 9.59 -7.00
C VAL A 206 15.45 8.89 -5.67
N TRP A 207 16.71 8.89 -5.17
CA TRP A 207 17.05 8.27 -3.90
C TRP A 207 16.24 8.82 -2.73
N ARG A 208 16.08 10.16 -2.64
CA ARG A 208 15.30 10.80 -1.57
C ARG A 208 13.84 10.36 -1.59
N LEU A 209 13.22 10.25 -2.77
CA LEU A 209 11.84 9.78 -2.90
C LEU A 209 11.70 8.31 -2.51
N VAL A 210 12.62 7.45 -2.98
CA VAL A 210 12.61 6.01 -2.65
C VAL A 210 12.84 5.81 -1.15
N ALA A 211 13.86 6.45 -0.58
CA ALA A 211 14.19 6.33 0.85
C ALA A 211 13.09 6.88 1.75
N TRP A 212 12.49 8.03 1.38
CA TRP A 212 11.36 8.59 2.11
C TRP A 212 10.18 7.61 2.15
N TRP A 213 9.79 7.06 1.02
CA TRP A 213 8.67 6.11 0.95
C TRP A 213 8.96 4.83 1.72
N ALA A 214 10.17 4.29 1.60
CA ALA A 214 10.60 3.11 2.34
C ALA A 214 10.53 3.33 3.87
N GLY A 215 11.01 4.46 4.36
CA GLY A 215 10.89 4.84 5.78
C GLY A 215 9.44 5.05 6.21
N MET A 216 8.62 5.68 5.37
CA MET A 216 7.19 5.84 5.65
C MET A 216 6.46 4.50 5.74
N ILE A 217 6.83 3.48 4.94
CA ILE A 217 6.25 2.12 5.07
C ILE A 217 6.45 1.60 6.50
N VAL A 218 7.62 1.78 7.08
CA VAL A 218 7.88 1.39 8.48
C VAL A 218 6.93 2.11 9.42
N LEU A 219 6.89 3.45 9.34
CA LEU A 219 6.21 4.26 10.34
C LEU A 219 4.69 4.10 10.35
N TRP A 220 4.04 3.94 9.22
CA TRP A 220 2.58 3.76 9.19
C TRP A 220 2.11 2.34 9.45
N HIS A 221 3.02 1.33 9.36
CA HIS A 221 2.67 -0.05 9.74
C HIS A 221 2.75 -0.28 11.24
N ILE A 222 3.60 0.46 11.97
CA ILE A 222 3.74 0.30 13.43
C ILE A 222 2.38 0.32 14.17
N PRO A 223 1.50 1.31 13.99
CA PRO A 223 0.20 1.32 14.68
C PRO A 223 -0.68 0.10 14.38
N TRP A 224 -0.45 -0.55 13.26
CA TRP A 224 -1.21 -1.72 12.84
C TRP A 224 -0.97 -2.93 13.72
N GLU A 225 0.27 -3.16 14.12
CA GLU A 225 0.66 -4.31 14.95
C GLU A 225 0.04 -4.25 16.35
N TYR A 226 -0.22 -3.05 16.86
CA TYR A 226 -0.79 -2.84 18.19
C TYR A 226 -2.32 -2.76 18.20
N LEU A 227 -2.95 -2.65 17.04
CA LEU A 227 -4.39 -2.40 16.93
C LEU A 227 -5.23 -3.64 17.24
N GLN A 228 -4.89 -4.81 16.69
CA GLN A 228 -5.75 -6.00 16.81
C GLN A 228 -5.88 -6.51 18.25
N PRO A 229 -4.79 -6.64 19.03
CA PRO A 229 -4.91 -6.94 20.45
C PRO A 229 -5.79 -5.93 21.19
N ALA A 230 -5.64 -4.63 20.89
CA ALA A 230 -6.42 -3.58 21.52
C ALA A 230 -7.92 -3.67 21.19
N LEU A 231 -8.28 -4.02 19.95
CA LEU A 231 -9.67 -4.25 19.56
C LEU A 231 -10.29 -5.46 20.29
N LYS A 232 -9.52 -6.55 20.43
CA LYS A 232 -9.95 -7.73 21.15
C LYS A 232 -10.20 -7.42 22.64
N ASP A 233 -9.29 -6.67 23.27
CA ASP A 233 -9.43 -6.25 24.66
C ASP A 233 -10.70 -5.39 24.90
N LEU A 234 -11.10 -4.59 23.89
CA LEU A 234 -12.28 -3.71 23.97
C LEU A 234 -13.62 -4.43 23.74
N SER A 235 -13.67 -5.38 22.82
CA SER A 235 -14.95 -5.92 22.31
C SER A 235 -15.19 -7.39 22.67
N GLY A 236 -14.17 -8.08 23.17
CA GLY A 236 -14.22 -9.52 23.41
C GLY A 236 -14.30 -10.35 22.12
N ASP A 237 -14.19 -11.67 22.25
CA ASP A 237 -14.10 -12.59 21.12
C ASP A 237 -15.35 -12.60 20.21
N ALA A 238 -16.54 -12.42 20.78
CA ALA A 238 -17.79 -12.50 20.04
C ALA A 238 -17.98 -11.35 19.03
N PHE A 239 -17.56 -10.13 19.38
CA PHE A 239 -17.80 -8.92 18.59
C PHE A 239 -16.54 -8.37 17.91
N VAL A 240 -15.37 -8.97 18.09
CA VAL A 240 -14.10 -8.45 17.56
C VAL A 240 -14.13 -8.27 16.04
N GLY A 241 -14.78 -9.16 15.30
CA GLY A 241 -14.88 -9.03 13.83
C GLY A 241 -15.72 -7.81 13.40
N VAL A 242 -16.83 -7.54 14.08
CA VAL A 242 -17.66 -6.35 13.83
C VAL A 242 -16.90 -5.08 14.20
N THR A 243 -16.27 -5.06 15.38
CA THR A 243 -15.49 -3.91 15.86
C THR A 243 -14.32 -3.62 14.93
N ALA A 244 -13.62 -4.65 14.45
CA ALA A 244 -12.55 -4.52 13.46
C ALA A 244 -13.10 -3.98 12.12
N GLY A 245 -14.26 -4.46 11.66
CA GLY A 245 -14.94 -3.96 10.46
C GLY A 245 -15.29 -2.48 10.57
N VAL A 246 -15.90 -2.07 11.68
CA VAL A 246 -16.26 -0.67 11.95
C VAL A 246 -15.00 0.21 12.00
N HIS A 247 -14.00 -0.20 12.78
CA HIS A 247 -12.75 0.54 12.90
C HIS A 247 -12.06 0.70 11.54
N TRP A 248 -11.96 -0.37 10.74
CA TRP A 248 -11.37 -0.30 9.41
C TRP A 248 -12.16 0.62 8.49
N THR A 249 -13.49 0.55 8.55
CA THR A 249 -14.38 1.43 7.76
C THR A 249 -14.06 2.89 8.00
N PHE A 250 -14.05 3.34 9.25
CA PHE A 250 -13.74 4.73 9.58
C PHE A 250 -12.31 5.12 9.20
N ALA A 251 -11.32 4.25 9.43
CA ALA A 251 -9.94 4.49 9.02
C ALA A 251 -9.81 4.67 7.50
N MET A 252 -10.54 3.89 6.70
CA MET A 252 -10.53 4.01 5.24
C MET A 252 -11.30 5.23 4.73
N LEU A 253 -12.39 5.64 5.40
CA LEU A 253 -13.08 6.89 5.09
C LEU A 253 -12.16 8.11 5.30
N LEU A 254 -11.43 8.14 6.42
CA LEU A 254 -10.43 9.18 6.69
C LEU A 254 -9.29 9.16 5.66
N ALA A 255 -8.82 7.97 5.27
CA ALA A 255 -7.82 7.83 4.22
C ALA A 255 -8.34 8.30 2.85
N ALA A 256 -9.60 8.02 2.52
CA ALA A 256 -10.24 8.50 1.30
C ALA A 256 -10.32 10.02 1.25
N TRP A 257 -10.66 10.65 2.37
CA TRP A 257 -10.63 12.11 2.50
C TRP A 257 -9.22 12.66 2.32
N ALA A 258 -8.24 12.10 3.03
CA ALA A 258 -6.84 12.52 2.96
C ALA A 258 -6.23 12.34 1.55
N ALA A 259 -6.59 11.29 0.82
CA ALA A 259 -6.15 11.09 -0.57
C ALA A 259 -6.60 12.23 -1.50
N GLY A 260 -7.79 12.80 -1.25
CA GLY A 260 -8.28 13.97 -1.98
C GLY A 260 -7.49 15.25 -1.68
N LEU A 261 -6.86 15.34 -0.51
CA LEU A 261 -6.06 16.50 -0.11
C LEU A 261 -4.66 16.52 -0.73
N GLY A 262 -4.13 15.39 -1.20
CA GLY A 262 -2.75 15.28 -1.69
C GLY A 262 -2.37 16.33 -2.74
N PRO A 263 -3.10 16.48 -3.85
CA PRO A 263 -2.83 17.50 -4.86
C PRO A 263 -2.92 18.95 -4.33
N TRP A 264 -3.88 19.21 -3.43
CA TRP A 264 -4.02 20.53 -2.78
C TRP A 264 -2.83 20.84 -1.86
N LEU A 265 -2.42 19.87 -1.02
CA LEU A 265 -1.22 20.02 -0.19
C LEU A 265 0.02 20.32 -1.04
N ARG A 266 0.18 19.58 -2.15
CA ARG A 266 1.29 19.81 -3.07
C ARG A 266 1.24 21.21 -3.71
N SER A 267 0.07 21.68 -4.13
CA SER A 267 -0.08 23.01 -4.72
C SER A 267 0.22 24.13 -3.71
N ARG A 268 -0.11 23.93 -2.42
CA ARG A 268 0.05 24.92 -1.35
C ARG A 268 1.45 24.91 -0.72
N PHE A 269 2.03 23.75 -0.49
CA PHE A 269 3.28 23.56 0.26
C PHE A 269 4.42 22.94 -0.58
N GLY A 270 4.19 22.70 -1.86
CA GLY A 270 5.12 21.96 -2.71
C GLY A 270 5.24 20.49 -2.35
N LEU A 271 6.04 19.75 -3.11
CA LEU A 271 6.28 18.33 -2.86
C LEU A 271 6.92 18.08 -1.49
N SER A 272 8.02 18.81 -1.20
CA SER A 272 8.74 18.65 0.07
C SER A 272 7.86 18.94 1.28
N GLY A 273 7.05 20.01 1.24
CA GLY A 273 6.11 20.33 2.31
C GLY A 273 5.05 19.26 2.52
N THR A 274 4.50 18.69 1.43
CA THR A 274 3.52 17.59 1.51
C THR A 274 4.12 16.35 2.16
N LEU A 275 5.34 15.98 1.78
CA LEU A 275 6.03 14.82 2.33
C LEU A 275 6.41 15.04 3.81
N LEU A 276 6.88 16.23 4.17
CA LEU A 276 7.18 16.61 5.55
C LEU A 276 5.93 16.63 6.43
N PHE A 277 4.82 17.19 5.93
CA PHE A 277 3.54 17.15 6.65
C PHE A 277 3.08 15.72 6.94
N SER A 278 3.19 14.83 5.96
CA SER A 278 2.86 13.41 6.13
C SER A 278 3.77 12.72 7.15
N THR A 279 5.07 13.05 7.16
CA THR A 279 6.02 12.51 8.14
C THR A 279 5.72 13.02 9.55
N LEU A 280 5.47 14.31 9.69
CA LEU A 280 5.12 14.94 10.98
C LEU A 280 3.84 14.32 11.55
N PHE A 281 2.80 14.13 10.72
CA PHE A 281 1.54 13.55 11.14
C PHE A 281 1.72 12.13 11.69
N VAL A 282 2.47 11.26 10.98
CA VAL A 282 2.70 9.88 11.45
C VAL A 282 3.58 9.84 12.71
N THR A 283 4.53 10.79 12.85
CA THR A 283 5.35 10.92 14.06
C THR A 283 4.49 11.32 15.27
N ILE A 284 3.60 12.29 15.10
CA ILE A 284 2.63 12.68 16.14
C ILE A 284 1.73 11.51 16.50
N LEU A 285 1.24 10.76 15.51
CA LEU A 285 0.40 9.57 15.75
C LEU A 285 1.14 8.53 16.60
N ASN A 286 2.38 8.17 16.24
CA ASN A 286 3.16 7.19 16.99
C ASN A 286 3.48 7.67 18.41
N ALA A 287 3.84 8.95 18.58
CA ALA A 287 4.05 9.54 19.90
C ALA A 287 2.76 9.54 20.75
N SER A 288 1.62 9.85 20.15
CA SER A 288 0.33 9.84 20.85
C SER A 288 -0.08 8.42 21.28
N LEU A 289 0.21 7.41 20.43
CA LEU A 289 -0.03 6.00 20.78
C LEU A 289 0.85 5.57 21.96
N TRP A 290 2.13 5.93 21.95
CA TRP A 290 3.05 5.66 23.07
C TRP A 290 2.57 6.32 24.36
N LEU A 291 2.18 7.60 24.32
CA LEU A 291 1.65 8.31 25.50
C LEU A 291 0.35 7.67 26.01
N ALA A 292 -0.56 7.27 25.12
CA ALA A 292 -1.81 6.62 25.50
C ALA A 292 -1.57 5.31 26.26
N VAL A 293 -0.64 4.49 25.80
CA VAL A 293 -0.29 3.21 26.46
C VAL A 293 0.50 3.46 27.75
N HIS A 294 1.41 4.44 27.76
CA HIS A 294 2.24 4.79 28.93
C HIS A 294 1.40 5.23 30.13
N HIS A 295 0.37 6.01 29.91
CA HIS A 295 -0.49 6.53 30.99
C HIS A 295 -1.68 5.64 31.32
N GLN A 296 -1.75 4.41 30.82
CA GLN A 296 -2.91 3.51 30.95
C GLN A 296 -4.25 4.18 30.56
N ILE A 297 -4.18 5.36 29.94
CA ILE A 297 -5.32 6.06 29.39
C ILE A 297 -5.70 5.39 28.08
N MET A 298 -5.81 4.10 28.11
CA MET A 298 -6.83 3.39 27.43
C MET A 298 -6.57 2.96 26.01
N THR A 299 -6.73 1.72 25.89
CA THR A 299 -7.05 0.99 24.67
C THR A 299 -8.00 1.77 23.75
N VAL A 300 -9.02 2.44 24.31
CA VAL A 300 -9.99 3.28 23.56
C VAL A 300 -9.29 4.43 22.83
N VAL A 301 -8.42 5.21 23.50
CA VAL A 301 -7.71 6.34 22.89
C VAL A 301 -6.73 5.85 21.85
N ALA A 302 -6.01 4.76 22.10
CA ALA A 302 -5.08 4.14 21.14
C ALA A 302 -5.82 3.67 19.88
N VAL A 303 -6.97 3.02 20.05
CA VAL A 303 -7.82 2.59 18.93
C VAL A 303 -8.37 3.79 18.15
N ALA A 304 -8.82 4.84 18.83
CA ALA A 304 -9.29 6.07 18.17
C ALA A 304 -8.16 6.76 17.37
N LEU A 305 -6.97 6.86 17.95
CA LEU A 305 -5.80 7.45 17.25
C LEU A 305 -5.40 6.63 16.03
N ALA A 306 -5.49 5.29 16.11
CA ALA A 306 -5.18 4.41 15.00
C ALA A 306 -6.13 4.56 13.79
N LEU A 307 -7.29 5.22 13.94
CA LEU A 307 -8.14 5.60 12.79
C LEU A 307 -7.39 6.49 11.79
N GLY A 308 -6.49 7.37 12.26
CA GLY A 308 -5.71 8.26 11.41
C GLY A 308 -4.52 7.62 10.69
N ARG A 309 -4.18 6.36 10.98
CA ARG A 309 -2.93 5.72 10.51
C ARG A 309 -2.69 5.73 9.00
N SER A 310 -3.75 5.61 8.21
CA SER A 310 -3.67 5.56 6.75
C SER A 310 -3.69 6.93 6.06
N MET A 311 -4.00 8.01 6.78
CA MET A 311 -4.12 9.36 6.22
C MET A 311 -2.80 9.90 5.64
N PRO A 312 -1.63 9.80 6.32
CA PRO A 312 -0.37 10.30 5.79
C PRO A 312 0.01 9.66 4.46
N ARG A 313 -0.14 8.33 4.39
CA ARG A 313 0.09 7.57 3.17
C ARG A 313 -0.87 8.01 2.06
N ALA A 314 -2.16 8.11 2.36
CA ALA A 314 -3.17 8.46 1.38
C ALA A 314 -2.94 9.84 0.78
N ALA A 315 -2.58 10.84 1.60
CA ALA A 315 -2.29 12.20 1.16
C ALA A 315 -1.00 12.29 0.31
N ALA A 316 0.05 11.54 0.68
CA ALA A 316 1.34 11.61 0.00
C ALA A 316 1.43 10.75 -1.26
N ASN A 317 0.57 9.74 -1.44
CA ASN A 317 0.73 8.72 -2.50
C ASN A 317 0.76 9.33 -3.90
N ALA A 318 -0.23 10.13 -4.28
CA ALA A 318 -0.32 10.70 -5.61
C ALA A 318 0.82 11.71 -5.91
N PRO A 319 1.11 12.70 -5.03
CA PRO A 319 2.25 13.60 -5.20
C PRO A 319 3.60 12.89 -5.31
N HIS A 320 3.82 11.90 -4.46
CA HIS A 320 5.07 11.11 -4.45
C HIS A 320 5.24 10.31 -5.74
N ARG A 321 4.21 9.52 -6.14
CA ARG A 321 4.25 8.70 -7.37
C ARG A 321 4.42 9.57 -8.61
N ALA A 322 3.72 10.70 -8.71
CA ALA A 322 3.89 11.64 -9.81
C ALA A 322 5.33 12.15 -9.92
N ALA A 323 5.94 12.51 -8.78
CA ALA A 323 7.31 13.01 -8.73
C ALA A 323 8.35 11.93 -9.05
N LEU A 324 8.15 10.70 -8.61
CA LEU A 324 9.07 9.59 -8.88
C LEU A 324 8.98 9.15 -10.35
N LEU A 325 7.76 8.88 -10.86
CA LEU A 325 7.56 8.35 -12.20
C LEU A 325 7.98 9.31 -13.31
N SER A 326 7.94 10.62 -13.06
CA SER A 326 8.44 11.62 -14.01
C SER A 326 9.98 11.61 -14.19
N ARG A 327 10.71 10.93 -13.29
CA ARG A 327 12.18 10.83 -13.31
C ARG A 327 12.69 9.48 -13.79
N ILE A 328 11.81 8.50 -13.92
CA ILE A 328 12.16 7.12 -14.27
C ILE A 328 11.79 6.84 -15.73
N GLY A 329 12.69 6.16 -16.44
CA GLY A 329 12.45 5.74 -17.81
C GLY A 329 11.23 4.81 -17.94
N GLU A 330 10.54 4.90 -19.08
CA GLU A 330 9.30 4.14 -19.34
C GLU A 330 9.48 2.62 -19.23
N ASP A 331 10.69 2.13 -19.51
CA ASP A 331 11.05 0.72 -19.49
C ASP A 331 11.20 0.12 -18.09
N ARG A 332 11.18 0.93 -17.00
CA ARG A 332 11.50 0.45 -15.65
C ARG A 332 10.66 1.06 -14.51
N LYS A 333 9.53 1.70 -14.84
CA LYS A 333 8.64 2.34 -13.85
C LYS A 333 8.09 1.35 -12.82
N ALA A 334 7.56 0.22 -13.27
CA ALA A 334 7.01 -0.79 -12.35
C ALA A 334 8.12 -1.46 -11.54
N THR A 335 9.26 -1.80 -12.17
CA THR A 335 10.42 -2.37 -11.47
C THR A 335 10.91 -1.43 -10.36
N MET A 336 10.98 -0.12 -10.62
CA MET A 336 11.39 0.87 -9.61
C MET A 336 10.40 0.95 -8.44
N LEU A 337 9.10 0.97 -8.72
CA LEU A 337 8.08 1.00 -7.66
C LEU A 337 8.08 -0.29 -6.84
N SER A 338 8.29 -1.44 -7.48
CA SER A 338 8.43 -2.73 -6.79
C SER A 338 9.71 -2.78 -5.93
N LEU A 339 10.83 -2.27 -6.45
CA LEU A 339 12.07 -2.16 -5.67
C LEU A 339 11.90 -1.26 -4.45
N GLN A 340 11.24 -0.13 -4.61
CA GLN A 340 10.88 0.77 -3.50
C GLN A 340 10.01 0.09 -2.44
N SER A 341 9.01 -0.69 -2.86
CA SER A 341 8.14 -1.47 -1.97
C SER A 341 8.93 -2.54 -1.22
N LEU A 342 9.80 -3.27 -1.92
CA LEU A 342 10.69 -4.27 -1.34
C LEU A 342 11.60 -3.68 -0.26
N LEU A 343 12.23 -2.53 -0.53
CA LEU A 343 13.08 -1.83 0.44
C LEU A 343 12.29 -1.44 1.69
N GLY A 344 11.08 -0.90 1.51
CA GLY A 344 10.23 -0.51 2.64
C GLY A 344 9.79 -1.70 3.49
N ARG A 345 9.40 -2.81 2.87
CA ARG A 345 9.01 -4.04 3.58
C ARG A 345 10.20 -4.71 4.29
N GLY A 346 11.36 -4.72 3.64
CA GLY A 346 12.59 -5.21 4.25
C GLY A 346 12.98 -4.40 5.48
N LEU A 347 12.94 -3.08 5.40
CA LEU A 347 13.17 -2.19 6.55
C LEU A 347 12.13 -2.42 7.65
N PHE A 348 10.86 -2.60 7.30
CA PHE A 348 9.81 -2.90 8.28
C PHE A 348 10.05 -4.22 9.00
N SER A 349 10.42 -5.28 8.26
CA SER A 349 10.76 -6.58 8.85
C SER A 349 11.94 -6.46 9.83
N LEU A 350 13.00 -5.73 9.47
CA LEU A 350 14.13 -5.45 10.35
C LEU A 350 13.70 -4.64 11.58
N THR A 351 12.78 -3.69 11.42
CA THR A 351 12.24 -2.92 12.55
C THR A 351 11.45 -3.80 13.51
N LEU A 352 10.64 -4.74 13.00
CA LEU A 352 9.93 -5.69 13.86
C LEU A 352 10.90 -6.58 14.67
N LEU A 353 11.99 -7.06 14.04
CA LEU A 353 13.02 -7.80 14.74
C LEU A 353 13.71 -6.95 15.82
N LEU A 354 13.95 -5.67 15.53
CA LEU A 354 14.49 -4.74 16.51
C LEU A 354 13.51 -4.53 17.67
N LEU A 355 12.23 -4.29 17.39
CA LEU A 355 11.21 -4.09 18.42
C LEU A 355 10.99 -5.36 19.29
N ALA A 356 11.17 -6.54 18.73
CA ALA A 356 11.04 -7.81 19.46
C ALA A 356 12.08 -8.00 20.58
N VAL A 357 13.15 -7.20 20.63
CA VAL A 357 14.13 -7.22 21.73
C VAL A 357 13.52 -6.69 23.04
N TRP A 358 12.50 -5.83 22.97
CA TRP A 358 11.80 -5.30 24.14
C TRP A 358 10.54 -6.14 24.42
N PRO A 359 10.40 -6.73 25.62
CA PRO A 359 9.24 -7.56 25.95
C PRO A 359 7.95 -6.75 26.10
N ASP A 360 8.07 -5.50 26.57
CA ASP A 360 6.92 -4.66 26.87
C ASP A 360 6.48 -3.82 25.69
N ARG A 361 5.16 -3.79 25.43
CA ARG A 361 4.56 -2.95 24.37
C ARG A 361 4.89 -1.47 24.52
N GLN A 362 5.00 -1.00 25.74
CA GLN A 362 5.32 0.38 26.07
C GLN A 362 6.71 0.77 25.55
N ASP A 363 7.72 -0.08 25.83
CA ASP A 363 9.09 0.14 25.36
C ASP A 363 9.18 0.03 23.84
N GLN A 364 8.48 -0.93 23.24
CA GLN A 364 8.38 -1.05 21.78
C GLN A 364 7.84 0.22 21.14
N LEU A 365 6.77 0.82 21.68
CA LEU A 365 6.20 2.07 21.19
C LEU A 365 7.10 3.28 21.45
N ALA A 366 7.86 3.29 22.56
CA ALA A 366 8.87 4.32 22.81
C ALA A 366 9.98 4.28 21.76
N VAL A 367 10.51 3.10 21.45
CA VAL A 367 11.52 2.91 20.38
C VAL A 367 10.94 3.29 19.02
N ALA A 368 9.71 2.89 18.70
CA ALA A 368 9.02 3.26 17.46
C ALA A 368 8.84 4.78 17.33
N THR A 369 8.51 5.45 18.44
CA THR A 369 8.41 6.92 18.49
C THR A 369 9.77 7.57 18.26
N GLY A 370 10.83 7.06 18.90
CA GLY A 370 12.21 7.50 18.68
C GLY A 370 12.64 7.36 17.22
N LEU A 371 12.36 6.22 16.58
CA LEU A 371 12.62 6.01 15.16
C LEU A 371 11.85 7.00 14.28
N SER A 372 10.59 7.31 14.65
CA SER A 372 9.78 8.30 13.92
C SER A 372 10.37 9.70 14.02
N LEU A 373 10.85 10.11 15.18
CA LEU A 373 11.53 11.40 15.40
C LEU A 373 12.84 11.49 14.62
N VAL A 374 13.67 10.46 14.67
CA VAL A 374 14.91 10.41 13.87
C VAL A 374 14.59 10.53 12.38
N PHE A 375 13.58 9.79 11.91
CA PHE A 375 13.17 9.86 10.51
C PHE A 375 12.63 11.25 10.14
N LEU A 376 11.88 11.91 11.01
CA LEU A 376 11.41 13.29 10.81
C LEU A 376 12.58 14.24 10.67
N LEU A 377 13.59 14.17 11.56
CA LEU A 377 14.78 15.01 11.49
C LEU A 377 15.56 14.78 10.18
N LEU A 378 15.71 13.54 9.77
CA LEU A 378 16.31 13.19 8.49
C LEU A 378 15.47 13.74 7.32
N ALA A 379 14.15 13.60 7.35
CA ALA A 379 13.26 14.11 6.30
C ALA A 379 13.36 15.64 6.20
N VAL A 380 13.38 16.38 7.32
CA VAL A 380 13.59 17.84 7.33
C VAL A 380 14.93 18.20 6.68
N ARG A 381 16.01 17.51 7.03
CA ARG A 381 17.35 17.76 6.47
C ARG A 381 17.42 17.46 4.96
N PHE A 382 16.83 16.33 4.53
CA PHE A 382 16.94 15.89 3.14
C PHE A 382 15.94 16.57 2.21
N LEU A 383 14.70 16.81 2.65
CA LEU A 383 13.65 17.42 1.86
C LEU A 383 13.70 18.97 1.96
N GLY A 384 14.11 19.53 3.09
CA GLY A 384 14.23 20.97 3.29
C GLY A 384 15.32 21.63 2.41
N ARG A 385 16.39 20.90 2.10
CA ARG A 385 17.41 21.34 1.12
C ARG A 385 16.94 21.27 -0.33
N ALA A 386 15.77 20.75 -0.58
CA ALA A 386 15.23 20.45 -1.92
C ALA A 386 14.30 21.56 -2.45
N SER A 387 14.36 22.77 -1.96
CA SER A 387 13.72 23.94 -2.61
C SER A 387 14.20 24.14 -4.07
N HIS A 388 15.30 23.51 -4.45
CA HIS A 388 15.76 23.38 -5.84
C HIS A 388 15.06 22.29 -6.67
N LEU A 389 14.30 21.35 -6.07
CA LEU A 389 13.61 20.28 -6.81
C LEU A 389 12.44 20.79 -7.67
N THR A 390 11.93 21.98 -7.40
CA THR A 390 10.84 22.60 -8.14
C THR A 390 11.31 23.48 -9.31
N ARG A 391 12.57 23.95 -9.34
CA ARG A 391 13.07 24.85 -10.39
C ARG A 391 13.56 24.12 -11.66
N VAL A 392 14.08 22.92 -11.57
CA VAL A 392 14.65 22.20 -12.72
C VAL A 392 13.59 21.70 -13.72
N GLY A 393 12.34 21.52 -13.30
CA GLY A 393 11.22 21.17 -14.22
C GLY A 393 10.71 22.34 -15.05
N ALA A 394 10.88 23.57 -14.57
CA ALA A 394 10.42 24.78 -15.26
C ALA A 394 11.43 25.28 -16.32
N GLU A 395 12.73 24.99 -16.15
CA GLU A 395 13.78 25.45 -17.06
C GLU A 395 13.98 24.52 -18.27
N ARG A 396 13.73 23.20 -18.15
CA ARG A 396 13.78 22.28 -19.30
C ARG A 396 12.61 22.44 -20.27
N GLY A 397 11.54 23.11 -19.89
CA GLY A 397 10.41 23.46 -20.77
C GLY A 397 10.65 24.71 -21.62
N LYS A 398 11.71 25.48 -21.37
CA LYS A 398 12.00 26.76 -22.07
C LYS A 398 13.15 26.71 -23.07
N SER A 399 13.82 25.57 -23.24
CA SER A 399 14.98 25.44 -24.13
C SER A 399 14.78 24.38 -25.24
N LEU A 400 13.65 24.45 -25.96
CA LEU A 400 13.53 23.90 -27.31
C LEU A 400 13.41 25.08 -28.26
N PRO A 401 14.38 25.34 -29.13
CA PRO A 401 14.20 26.31 -30.22
C PRO A 401 13.20 25.75 -31.22
N GLN A 402 12.46 26.69 -31.85
CA GLN A 402 11.47 26.47 -32.89
C GLN A 402 12.05 25.80 -34.14
#